data_c0c3334a83d14002c3b6cee6adf19c4c
#
_entry.id   c0c3334a83d14002c3b6cee6adf19c4c
#
_cell.length_a   1.000
_cell.length_b   1.000
_cell.length_c   1.000
_cell.angle_alpha   90.00
_cell.angle_beta   90.00
_cell.angle_gamma   90.00
#
_symmetry.space_group_name_H-M   'P 1'
#
loop_
_entity.id
_entity.type
_entity.pdbx_description
1 polymer ?
#
loop_
_entity_poly.entity_id
_entity_poly.type
_entity_poly.pdbx_seq_one_letter_code
_entity_poly.pdbx_strand_id
1 'polypeptide(L)'
;MKSYRLTPEARANISRILAVETKTLGEILREADLVSARQIESALQAKIQYPNLRIGEILAQKEFIKPETADFFAQDWTKAIVEAEKYALGYYLKQAAILNDEQIEVILAEQRASGVRFGTVAVFQGFIKSTTLDFFLANLFPTELHVSPFINMQRGSSLF
;
A
#
# COMPACT_ATOMS: atom_id res chain seq x y z
N MET A 1 11.46 1.71 -40.62
CA MET A 1 11.39 1.40 -39.18
C MET A 1 10.35 2.30 -38.52
N LYS A 2 9.22 1.74 -38.09
CA LYS A 2 8.23 2.50 -37.30
C LYS A 2 8.78 2.67 -35.90
N SER A 3 9.19 3.89 -35.54
CA SER A 3 9.57 4.24 -34.18
C SER A 3 8.30 4.28 -33.34
N TYR A 4 8.05 3.24 -32.57
CA TYR A 4 6.98 3.22 -31.59
C TYR A 4 7.42 4.08 -30.40
N ARG A 5 7.00 5.35 -30.40
CA ARG A 5 7.16 6.21 -29.24
C ARG A 5 6.12 5.81 -28.17
N LEU A 6 6.60 5.33 -27.06
CA LEU A 6 5.76 5.10 -25.89
C LEU A 6 5.05 6.39 -25.49
N THR A 7 3.78 6.29 -25.16
CA THR A 7 3.02 7.42 -24.61
C THR A 7 3.62 7.87 -23.29
N PRO A 8 3.44 9.14 -22.88
CA PRO A 8 3.90 9.61 -21.57
C PRO A 8 3.41 8.76 -20.41
N GLU A 9 2.17 8.27 -20.47
CA GLU A 9 1.56 7.38 -19.48
C GLU A 9 2.26 6.01 -19.45
N ALA A 10 2.54 5.43 -20.62
CA ALA A 10 3.26 4.16 -20.72
C ALA A 10 4.67 4.28 -20.13
N ARG A 11 5.36 5.40 -20.37
CA ARG A 11 6.68 5.68 -19.79
C ARG A 11 6.61 5.81 -18.27
N ALA A 12 5.62 6.53 -17.75
CA ALA A 12 5.42 6.69 -16.32
C ALA A 12 5.14 5.35 -15.65
N ASN A 13 4.33 4.49 -16.26
CA ASN A 13 4.04 3.15 -15.75
C ASN A 13 5.27 2.25 -15.76
N ILE A 14 6.03 2.22 -16.84
CA ILE A 14 7.28 1.47 -16.92
C ILE A 14 8.28 1.95 -15.85
N SER A 15 8.42 3.25 -15.67
CA SER A 15 9.29 3.84 -14.65
C SER A 15 8.90 3.42 -13.25
N ARG A 16 7.59 3.35 -12.94
CA ARG A 16 7.08 2.86 -11.65
C ARG A 16 7.34 1.37 -11.44
N ILE A 17 7.08 0.57 -12.46
CA ILE A 17 7.33 -0.88 -12.43
C ILE A 17 8.81 -1.14 -12.12
N LEU A 18 9.72 -0.50 -12.87
CA LEU A 18 11.15 -0.64 -12.65
C LEU A 18 11.57 -0.16 -11.26
N ALA A 19 11.00 0.93 -10.77
CA ALA A 19 11.28 1.45 -9.42
C ALA A 19 10.84 0.47 -8.32
N VAL A 20 9.73 -0.22 -8.50
CA VAL A 20 9.23 -1.22 -7.55
C VAL A 20 10.02 -2.53 -7.62
N GLU A 21 10.34 -3.00 -8.82
CA GLU A 21 11.13 -4.23 -9.01
C GLU A 21 12.55 -4.12 -8.46
N THR A 22 13.10 -2.92 -8.38
CA THR A 22 14.44 -2.68 -7.83
C THR A 22 14.45 -2.53 -6.30
N LYS A 23 13.28 -2.32 -5.66
CA LYS A 23 13.19 -2.17 -4.21
C LYS A 23 13.09 -3.52 -3.51
N THR A 24 13.77 -3.63 -2.38
CA THR A 24 13.61 -4.78 -1.48
C THR A 24 12.26 -4.73 -0.76
N LEU A 25 11.79 -5.88 -0.28
CA LEU A 25 10.57 -5.95 0.53
C LEU A 25 10.65 -5.04 1.76
N GLY A 26 11.81 -5.01 2.44
CA GLY A 26 12.02 -4.15 3.60
C GLY A 26 11.89 -2.67 3.28
N GLU A 27 12.42 -2.22 2.14
CA GLU A 27 12.29 -0.84 1.68
C GLU A 27 10.83 -0.48 1.38
N ILE A 28 10.09 -1.37 0.72
CA ILE A 28 8.67 -1.17 0.41
C ILE A 28 7.83 -1.06 1.70
N LEU A 29 8.03 -1.97 2.64
CA LEU A 29 7.32 -1.98 3.92
C LEU A 29 7.65 -0.74 4.76
N ARG A 30 8.88 -0.24 4.70
CA ARG A 30 9.30 0.99 5.36
C ARG A 30 8.65 2.22 4.72
N GLU A 31 8.62 2.31 3.40
CA GLU A 31 7.94 3.40 2.68
C GLU A 31 6.44 3.43 2.96
N ALA A 32 5.83 2.25 3.11
CA ALA A 32 4.44 2.12 3.52
C ALA A 32 4.19 2.46 5.00
N ASP A 33 5.24 2.76 5.76
CA ASP A 33 5.20 3.02 7.20
C ASP A 33 4.57 1.87 8.02
N LEU A 34 4.80 0.65 7.54
CA LEU A 34 4.35 -0.59 8.21
C LEU A 34 5.43 -1.16 9.13
N VAL A 35 6.68 -0.82 8.89
CA VAL A 35 7.83 -1.17 9.74
C VAL A 35 8.76 0.03 9.89
N SER A 36 9.45 0.10 11.01
CA SER A 36 10.48 1.11 11.27
C SER A 36 11.85 0.68 10.76
N ALA A 37 12.77 1.65 10.61
CA ALA A 37 14.16 1.37 10.28
C ALA A 37 14.82 0.41 11.28
N ARG A 38 14.52 0.55 12.58
CA ARG A 38 15.03 -0.34 13.64
C ARG A 38 14.52 -1.76 13.52
N GLN A 39 13.24 -1.93 13.14
CA GLN A 39 12.65 -3.25 12.91
C GLN A 39 13.31 -3.94 11.70
N ILE A 40 13.57 -3.21 10.63
CA ILE A 40 14.30 -3.74 9.46
C ILE A 40 15.72 -4.15 9.85
N GLU A 41 16.44 -3.31 10.57
CA GLU A 41 17.79 -3.61 11.05
C GLU A 41 17.80 -4.86 11.91
N SER A 42 16.89 -4.97 12.86
CA SER A 42 16.71 -6.16 13.70
C SER A 42 16.46 -7.43 12.89
N ALA A 43 15.64 -7.34 11.86
CA ALA A 43 15.36 -8.47 10.97
C ALA A 43 16.58 -8.85 10.11
N LEU A 44 17.33 -7.86 9.61
CA LEU A 44 18.56 -8.12 8.85
C LEU A 44 19.64 -8.78 9.70
N GLN A 45 19.79 -8.40 10.97
CA GLN A 45 20.70 -9.06 11.91
C GLN A 45 20.27 -10.52 12.16
N ALA A 46 18.98 -10.76 12.35
CA ALA A 46 18.45 -12.11 12.51
C ALA A 46 18.67 -12.97 11.24
N LYS A 47 18.63 -12.37 10.06
CA LYS A 47 18.88 -13.07 8.80
C LYS A 47 20.32 -13.61 8.70
N ILE A 48 21.29 -12.98 9.34
CA ILE A 48 22.67 -13.49 9.41
C ILE A 48 22.71 -14.85 10.14
N GLN A 49 21.91 -14.99 11.19
CA GLN A 49 21.80 -16.24 11.95
C GLN A 49 20.91 -17.28 11.26
N TYR A 50 19.91 -16.83 10.52
CA TYR A 50 18.94 -17.66 9.82
C TYR A 50 18.90 -17.36 8.31
N PRO A 51 20.00 -17.68 7.57
CA PRO A 51 20.14 -17.27 6.18
C PRO A 51 19.09 -17.86 5.24
N ASN A 52 18.47 -18.99 5.61
CA ASN A 52 17.46 -19.67 4.83
C ASN A 52 16.07 -19.02 4.94
N LEU A 53 15.83 -18.18 5.95
CA LEU A 53 14.57 -17.48 6.12
C LEU A 53 14.53 -16.21 5.23
N ARG A 54 13.38 -15.95 4.64
CA ARG A 54 13.13 -14.70 3.92
C ARG A 54 12.92 -13.56 4.92
N ILE A 55 13.26 -12.35 4.53
CA ILE A 55 13.12 -11.17 5.39
C ILE A 55 11.66 -10.98 5.87
N GLY A 56 10.68 -11.24 5.01
CA GLY A 56 9.26 -11.20 5.37
C GLY A 56 8.88 -12.21 6.46
N GLU A 57 9.43 -13.42 6.40
CA GLU A 57 9.22 -14.46 7.40
C GLU A 57 9.82 -14.06 8.76
N ILE A 58 11.01 -13.45 8.74
CA ILE A 58 11.66 -12.96 9.97
C ILE A 58 10.85 -11.82 10.58
N LEU A 59 10.39 -10.85 9.77
CA LEU A 59 9.56 -9.74 10.23
C LEU A 59 8.26 -10.24 10.86
N ALA A 60 7.63 -11.26 10.26
CA ALA A 60 6.42 -11.87 10.79
C ALA A 60 6.68 -12.67 12.08
N GLN A 61 7.77 -13.44 12.16
CA GLN A 61 8.14 -14.17 13.37
C GLN A 61 8.46 -13.23 14.56
N LYS A 62 8.99 -12.05 14.26
CA LYS A 62 9.21 -10.99 15.25
C LYS A 62 7.95 -10.20 15.60
N GLU A 63 6.82 -10.55 15.00
CA GLU A 63 5.53 -9.88 15.17
C GLU A 63 5.55 -8.39 14.79
N PHE A 64 6.47 -7.98 13.93
CA PHE A 64 6.54 -6.61 13.41
C PHE A 64 5.48 -6.35 12.35
N ILE A 65 5.11 -7.39 11.60
CA ILE A 65 4.00 -7.39 10.63
C ILE A 65 3.26 -8.72 10.69
N LYS A 66 2.08 -8.77 10.11
CA LYS A 66 1.36 -10.03 9.90
C LYS A 66 2.00 -10.82 8.74
N PRO A 67 1.97 -12.17 8.77
CA PRO A 67 2.45 -12.98 7.66
C PRO A 67 1.77 -12.63 6.34
N GLU A 68 0.46 -12.41 6.36
CA GLU A 68 -0.35 -12.05 5.19
C GLU A 68 0.07 -10.70 4.59
N THR A 69 0.50 -9.75 5.43
CA THR A 69 1.03 -8.47 4.99
C THR A 69 2.36 -8.66 4.26
N ALA A 70 3.26 -9.47 4.82
CA ALA A 70 4.53 -9.79 4.16
C ALA A 70 4.31 -10.46 2.80
N ASP A 71 3.40 -11.44 2.74
CA ASP A 71 3.07 -12.17 1.51
C ASP A 71 2.47 -11.27 0.44
N PHE A 72 1.55 -10.38 0.82
CA PHE A 72 0.95 -9.42 -0.11
C PHE A 72 2.02 -8.54 -0.78
N PHE A 73 2.91 -7.95 0.00
CA PHE A 73 3.95 -7.09 -0.55
C PHE A 73 5.04 -7.84 -1.31
N ALA A 74 5.31 -9.09 -0.96
CA ALA A 74 6.29 -9.91 -1.66
C ALA A 74 5.76 -10.48 -2.99
N GLN A 75 4.47 -10.80 -3.08
CA GLN A 75 3.90 -11.57 -4.19
C GLN A 75 2.92 -10.78 -5.05
N ASP A 76 2.07 -9.97 -4.43
CA ASP A 76 0.92 -9.35 -5.10
C ASP A 76 1.08 -7.85 -5.38
N TRP A 77 1.97 -7.17 -4.65
CA TRP A 77 2.13 -5.72 -4.74
C TRP A 77 2.50 -5.22 -6.13
N THR A 78 3.50 -5.84 -6.76
CA THR A 78 3.94 -5.46 -8.11
C THR A 78 2.81 -5.64 -9.12
N LYS A 79 2.07 -6.74 -9.02
CA LYS A 79 0.91 -7.01 -9.86
C LYS A 79 -0.17 -5.95 -9.66
N ALA A 80 -0.50 -5.61 -8.42
CA ALA A 80 -1.48 -4.58 -8.09
C ALA A 80 -1.13 -3.21 -8.72
N ILE A 81 0.15 -2.85 -8.73
CA ILE A 81 0.63 -1.59 -9.32
C ILE A 81 0.45 -1.57 -10.84
N VAL A 82 0.75 -2.67 -11.54
CA VAL A 82 0.75 -2.72 -13.01
C VAL A 82 -0.63 -2.95 -13.62
N GLU A 83 -1.57 -3.51 -12.89
CA GLU A 83 -2.92 -3.72 -13.38
C GLU A 83 -3.58 -2.39 -13.76
N ALA A 84 -4.09 -2.33 -15.00
CA ALA A 84 -4.74 -1.12 -15.51
C ALA A 84 -6.07 -0.84 -14.82
N GLU A 85 -6.84 -1.89 -14.55
CA GLU A 85 -8.09 -1.81 -13.80
C GLU A 85 -7.82 -2.05 -12.32
N LYS A 86 -8.23 -1.08 -11.50
CA LYS A 86 -8.05 -1.15 -10.04
C LYS A 86 -9.34 -1.54 -9.35
N TYR A 87 -9.19 -2.38 -8.33
CA TYR A 87 -10.22 -2.54 -7.32
C TYR A 87 -10.29 -1.29 -6.43
N ALA A 88 -11.32 -1.20 -5.61
CA ALA A 88 -11.41 -0.15 -4.60
C ALA A 88 -10.27 -0.24 -3.57
N LEU A 89 -9.88 0.88 -2.98
CA LEU A 89 -8.79 0.96 -1.98
C LEU A 89 -8.94 -0.06 -0.85
N GLY A 90 -10.16 -0.22 -0.32
CA GLY A 90 -10.45 -1.15 0.77
C GLY A 90 -10.12 -2.61 0.43
N TYR A 91 -10.25 -3.00 -0.83
CA TYR A 91 -9.86 -4.33 -1.30
C TYR A 91 -8.37 -4.57 -1.07
N TYR A 92 -7.51 -3.64 -1.49
CA TYR A 92 -6.07 -3.79 -1.32
C TYR A 92 -5.63 -3.76 0.15
N LEU A 93 -6.24 -2.88 0.95
CA LEU A 93 -5.98 -2.81 2.38
C LEU A 93 -6.38 -4.09 3.11
N LYS A 94 -7.46 -4.74 2.68
CA LYS A 94 -7.87 -6.05 3.17
C LYS A 94 -6.90 -7.15 2.73
N GLN A 95 -6.53 -7.20 1.44
CA GLN A 95 -5.57 -8.18 0.92
C GLN A 95 -4.21 -8.09 1.62
N ALA A 96 -3.79 -6.90 1.96
CA ALA A 96 -2.57 -6.63 2.72
C ALA A 96 -2.72 -6.90 4.24
N ALA A 97 -3.88 -7.35 4.69
CA ALA A 97 -4.23 -7.57 6.10
C ALA A 97 -4.01 -6.32 6.99
N ILE A 98 -4.08 -5.13 6.40
CA ILE A 98 -4.02 -3.85 7.12
C ILE A 98 -5.38 -3.53 7.73
N LEU A 99 -6.47 -3.83 7.03
CA LEU A 99 -7.84 -3.78 7.52
C LEU A 99 -8.48 -5.16 7.54
N ASN A 100 -9.30 -5.42 8.54
CA ASN A 100 -10.15 -6.60 8.60
C ASN A 100 -11.59 -6.28 8.16
N ASP A 101 -12.43 -7.30 8.04
CA ASP A 101 -13.81 -7.14 7.58
C ASP A 101 -14.64 -6.25 8.51
N GLU A 102 -14.46 -6.35 9.83
CA GLU A 102 -15.17 -5.52 10.80
C GLU A 102 -14.82 -4.03 10.66
N GLN A 103 -13.53 -3.73 10.50
CA GLN A 103 -13.07 -2.36 10.27
C GLN A 103 -13.61 -1.79 8.95
N ILE A 104 -13.63 -2.60 7.89
CA ILE A 104 -14.22 -2.19 6.60
C ILE A 104 -15.70 -1.87 6.75
N GLU A 105 -16.47 -2.69 7.45
CA GLU A 105 -17.90 -2.43 7.71
C GLU A 105 -18.11 -1.12 8.47
N VAL A 106 -17.30 -0.84 9.50
CA VAL A 106 -17.34 0.43 10.23
C VAL A 106 -17.07 1.62 9.30
N ILE A 107 -16.04 1.52 8.45
CA ILE A 107 -15.68 2.57 7.50
C ILE A 107 -16.80 2.81 6.49
N LEU A 108 -17.37 1.74 5.93
CA LEU A 108 -18.46 1.84 4.96
C LEU A 108 -19.73 2.45 5.57
N ALA A 109 -20.04 2.10 6.79
CA ALA A 109 -21.18 2.68 7.51
C ALA A 109 -21.00 4.19 7.74
N GLU A 110 -19.82 4.62 8.18
CA GLU A 110 -19.49 6.02 8.38
C GLU A 110 -19.45 6.79 7.03
N GLN A 111 -18.92 6.18 5.98
CA GLN A 111 -18.92 6.77 4.65
C GLN A 111 -20.34 7.02 4.14
N ARG A 112 -21.24 6.08 4.34
CA ARG A 112 -22.66 6.25 3.97
C ARG A 112 -23.34 7.37 4.76
N ALA A 113 -23.01 7.52 6.04
CA ALA A 113 -23.58 8.54 6.91
C ALA A 113 -23.04 9.94 6.63
N SER A 114 -21.74 10.07 6.39
CA SER A 114 -21.04 11.37 6.32
C SER A 114 -20.69 11.82 4.90
N GLY A 115 -20.62 10.89 3.93
CA GLY A 115 -20.10 11.17 2.57
C GLY A 115 -18.59 11.38 2.52
N VAL A 116 -17.87 11.15 3.60
CA VAL A 116 -16.40 11.25 3.68
C VAL A 116 -15.77 10.06 2.97
N ARG A 117 -14.62 10.26 2.33
CA ARG A 117 -13.90 9.21 1.58
C ARG A 117 -13.45 8.07 2.49
N PHE A 118 -13.45 6.86 1.96
CA PHE A 118 -13.08 5.63 2.65
C PHE A 118 -11.74 5.74 3.39
N GLY A 119 -10.67 6.16 2.70
CA GLY A 119 -9.34 6.27 3.29
C GLY A 119 -9.29 7.31 4.41
N THR A 120 -9.98 8.42 4.26
CA THR A 120 -10.07 9.47 5.29
C THR A 120 -10.76 8.96 6.54
N VAL A 121 -11.87 8.23 6.38
CA VAL A 121 -12.58 7.59 7.51
C VAL A 121 -11.66 6.59 8.21
N ALA A 122 -10.94 5.75 7.44
CA ALA A 122 -10.02 4.76 8.01
C ALA A 122 -8.94 5.39 8.89
N VAL A 123 -8.39 6.54 8.47
CA VAL A 123 -7.41 7.31 9.26
C VAL A 123 -8.05 7.94 10.49
N PHE A 124 -9.21 8.57 10.37
CA PHE A 124 -9.90 9.17 11.53
C PHE A 124 -10.33 8.13 12.57
N GLN A 125 -10.71 6.95 12.15
CA GLN A 125 -10.99 5.83 13.06
C GLN A 125 -9.73 5.26 13.73
N GLY A 126 -8.54 5.67 13.28
CA GLY A 126 -7.28 5.15 13.79
C GLY A 126 -6.94 3.74 13.29
N PHE A 127 -7.60 3.27 12.25
CA PHE A 127 -7.37 1.93 11.70
C PHE A 127 -6.11 1.85 10.84
N ILE A 128 -5.73 2.95 10.19
CA ILE A 128 -4.48 3.07 9.43
C ILE A 128 -3.82 4.42 9.69
N LYS A 129 -2.51 4.49 9.48
CA LYS A 129 -1.77 5.76 9.50
C LYS A 129 -2.02 6.54 8.21
N SER A 130 -1.98 7.88 8.29
CA SER A 130 -2.08 8.73 7.10
C SER A 130 -0.96 8.47 6.09
N THR A 131 0.25 8.23 6.58
CA THR A 131 1.41 7.89 5.74
C THR A 131 1.24 6.58 5.00
N THR A 132 0.62 5.58 5.61
CA THR A 132 0.27 4.30 4.96
C THR A 132 -0.80 4.52 3.89
N LEU A 133 -1.83 5.31 4.17
CA LEU A 133 -2.85 5.69 3.19
C LEU A 133 -2.22 6.37 1.97
N ASP A 134 -1.36 7.37 2.21
CA ASP A 134 -0.69 8.12 1.15
C ASP A 134 0.17 7.20 0.27
N PHE A 135 0.85 6.24 0.86
CA PHE A 135 1.62 5.23 0.12
C PHE A 135 0.74 4.40 -0.83
N PHE A 136 -0.39 3.89 -0.36
CA PHE A 136 -1.31 3.12 -1.20
C PHE A 136 -1.90 3.97 -2.33
N LEU A 137 -2.32 5.19 -2.03
CA LEU A 137 -2.85 6.11 -3.03
C LEU A 137 -1.80 6.49 -4.08
N ALA A 138 -0.58 6.81 -3.65
CA ALA A 138 0.51 7.17 -4.55
C ALA A 138 0.87 6.08 -5.54
N ASN A 139 0.84 4.83 -5.12
CA ASN A 139 1.26 3.69 -5.93
C ASN A 139 0.12 3.08 -6.76
N LEU A 140 -1.09 3.03 -6.22
CA LEU A 140 -2.23 2.38 -6.87
C LEU A 140 -3.13 3.36 -7.64
N PHE A 141 -3.28 4.59 -7.14
CA PHE A 141 -4.17 5.62 -7.69
C PHE A 141 -3.45 6.95 -7.94
N PRO A 142 -2.36 6.95 -8.73
CA PRO A 142 -1.48 8.12 -8.85
C PRO A 142 -2.14 9.35 -9.44
N THR A 143 -3.18 9.20 -10.25
CA THR A 143 -3.94 10.32 -10.84
C THR A 143 -4.82 11.04 -9.82
N GLU A 144 -5.05 10.45 -8.67
CA GLU A 144 -5.91 10.99 -7.61
C GLU A 144 -5.11 11.71 -6.51
N LEU A 145 -3.77 11.67 -6.59
CA LEU A 145 -2.87 12.30 -5.63
C LEU A 145 -2.89 13.82 -5.62
N HIS A 146 -3.39 14.47 -6.66
CA HIS A 146 -3.52 15.92 -6.72
C HIS A 146 -4.56 16.47 -5.73
N VAL A 147 -5.25 15.57 -5.05
CA VAL A 147 -6.26 15.89 -4.05
C VAL A 147 -5.86 15.17 -2.76
N SER A 148 -5.16 15.89 -1.88
CA SER A 148 -4.88 15.37 -0.54
C SER A 148 -6.17 14.85 0.09
N PRO A 149 -6.23 13.59 0.56
CA PRO A 149 -7.42 13.06 1.22
C PRO A 149 -7.84 13.89 2.44
N PHE A 150 -6.94 14.75 2.95
CA PHE A 150 -7.19 15.62 4.09
C PHE A 150 -7.63 17.04 3.73
N ILE A 151 -7.33 17.52 2.51
CA ILE A 151 -7.64 18.91 2.10
C ILE A 151 -9.00 19.00 1.41
N ASN A 152 -9.51 17.94 0.82
CA ASN A 152 -10.76 17.97 0.05
C ASN A 152 -11.92 17.24 0.72
N MET A 153 -12.18 17.55 1.99
CA MET A 153 -13.38 17.09 2.68
C MET A 153 -14.69 17.64 2.07
N GLN A 154 -14.63 18.56 1.09
CA GLN A 154 -15.79 19.27 0.56
C GLN A 154 -16.19 18.92 -0.87
N ARG A 155 -15.47 18.06 -1.59
CA ARG A 155 -15.85 17.63 -2.94
C ARG A 155 -16.15 16.15 -2.99
N GLY A 156 -17.44 15.83 -3.12
CA GLY A 156 -17.96 14.48 -3.15
C GLY A 156 -17.61 13.71 -4.42
N SER A 157 -16.38 13.30 -4.57
CA SER A 157 -16.01 12.21 -5.45
C SER A 157 -15.57 11.02 -4.61
N SER A 158 -16.33 9.97 -4.67
CA SER A 158 -16.09 8.72 -3.96
C SER A 158 -14.86 8.03 -4.52
N LEU A 159 -13.84 7.83 -3.70
CA LEU A 159 -12.68 6.95 -3.94
C LEU A 159 -12.92 5.51 -3.51
N PHE A 160 -14.14 5.18 -3.22
CA PHE A 160 -14.54 3.81 -2.93
C PHE A 160 -15.69 3.41 -3.78
#